data_114ea3396376b40fa0a5feb7c9586be2
#
_entry.id   114ea3396376b40fa0a5feb7c9586be2
#
_cell.length_a   1.000
_cell.length_b   1.000
_cell.length_c   1.000
_cell.angle_alpha   90.00
_cell.angle_beta   90.00
_cell.angle_gamma   90.00
#
_symmetry.space_group_name_H-M   'P 1'
#
loop_
_entity.id
_entity.type
_entity.pdbx_description
1 polymer ?
#
loop_
_entity_poly.entity_id
_entity_poly.type
_entity_poly.pdbx_seq_one_letter_code
_entity_poly.pdbx_strand_id
1 'polypeptide(L)'
;MKEKTSISQKLQKFGSVLAGMVIPNIGAFIGFGLITAFFLETGWTPNAKLAKLISPILNYLLPILIGHTGGKMFGGDRGGVIGALVTMGAIVAVDGTPMFLAAMILGPVAGVCIKKFDQAVDGKIPSGFEMIVNNFSLGIIGAILCCFAMLVFGPVMETVTTVLTNGVNWIVAHNALPLSAIFVEPAKVLFLNNALDHGIFGPIGYEQVKTLGHSALFLLVPNPGAGLGLLLAYWFFGKGEMKEAAPGMILIHFFGGIHEVYFPYVLANPLTIIGMIAGGIVGTGTLTFLNVGTVATPSPGSIFSVVALSPKNCMFGVLLSVVLSCVVSFLLNTIFVKRMVAKGGDTSLGESVVPKEAMGSSANSNESVATTNDSSLGVAGIDIKNIKKIVVACDAGMGSSAMSAAALKKKVKAANLPIEVINTAISKIPDDADLIITHVELTGTAKAAQPNKQHLSISNYLKAPEYDQLVERFKNEL
;
A
#
# COMPACT_ATOMS: atom_id res chain seq x y z
N MET A 1 -28.24 -13.24 10.67
CA MET A 1 -27.18 -13.36 11.71
C MET A 1 -26.05 -12.44 11.31
N LYS A 2 -25.69 -11.42 12.09
CA LYS A 2 -24.52 -10.58 11.81
C LYS A 2 -23.27 -11.42 12.07
N GLU A 3 -22.52 -11.76 11.03
CA GLU A 3 -21.21 -12.41 11.19
C GLU A 3 -20.30 -11.54 12.07
N LYS A 4 -19.73 -12.19 13.08
CA LYS A 4 -18.72 -11.56 13.92
C LYS A 4 -17.44 -11.42 13.07
N THR A 5 -17.23 -10.24 12.48
CA THR A 5 -15.95 -9.89 11.85
C THR A 5 -14.82 -10.19 12.84
N SER A 6 -13.86 -10.98 12.41
CA SER A 6 -12.68 -11.32 13.18
C SER A 6 -11.92 -10.04 13.59
N ILE A 7 -11.24 -10.07 14.74
CA ILE A 7 -10.37 -8.96 15.17
C ILE A 7 -9.33 -8.62 14.09
N SER A 8 -8.79 -9.64 13.44
CA SER A 8 -7.85 -9.48 12.31
C SER A 8 -8.47 -8.70 11.15
N GLN A 9 -9.70 -8.99 10.74
CA GLN A 9 -10.40 -8.26 9.67
C GLN A 9 -10.67 -6.80 10.04
N LYS A 10 -10.97 -6.52 11.31
CA LYS A 10 -11.15 -5.13 11.79
C LYS A 10 -9.85 -4.35 11.75
N LEU A 11 -8.74 -4.96 12.19
CA LEU A 11 -7.41 -4.36 12.14
C LEU A 11 -6.95 -4.11 10.71
N GLN A 12 -7.16 -5.08 9.81
CA GLN A 12 -6.84 -4.96 8.39
C GLN A 12 -7.64 -3.82 7.74
N LYS A 13 -8.96 -3.75 8.01
CA LYS A 13 -9.81 -2.65 7.50
C LYS A 13 -9.35 -1.29 8.04
N PHE A 14 -9.00 -1.21 9.31
CA PHE A 14 -8.45 0.01 9.91
C PHE A 14 -7.13 0.42 9.23
N GLY A 15 -6.21 -0.54 9.07
CA GLY A 15 -4.95 -0.31 8.37
C GLY A 15 -5.12 0.12 6.91
N SER A 16 -6.07 -0.48 6.20
CA SER A 16 -6.41 -0.11 4.83
C SER A 16 -6.93 1.34 4.73
N VAL A 17 -7.72 1.79 5.70
CA VAL A 17 -8.19 3.19 5.77
C VAL A 17 -7.02 4.14 6.00
N LEU A 18 -6.12 3.84 6.96
CA LEU A 18 -4.94 4.66 7.21
C LEU A 18 -4.02 4.74 5.99
N ALA A 19 -3.72 3.59 5.39
CA ALA A 19 -2.93 3.53 4.16
C ALA A 19 -3.56 4.30 3.00
N GLY A 20 -4.88 4.19 2.83
CA GLY A 20 -5.64 4.91 1.81
C GLY A 20 -5.56 6.44 1.91
N MET A 21 -5.25 6.99 3.09
CA MET A 21 -5.01 8.41 3.27
C MET A 21 -3.59 8.84 2.88
N VAL A 22 -2.60 7.95 2.99
CA VAL A 22 -1.18 8.24 2.75
C VAL A 22 -0.76 7.86 1.33
N ILE A 23 -1.14 6.68 0.84
CA ILE A 23 -0.70 6.13 -0.46
C ILE A 23 -0.91 7.10 -1.64
N PRO A 24 -2.04 7.81 -1.80
CA PRO A 24 -2.21 8.76 -2.89
C PRO A 24 -1.22 9.93 -2.85
N ASN A 25 -0.66 10.21 -1.67
CA ASN A 25 0.25 11.31 -1.41
C ASN A 25 1.74 10.88 -1.37
N ILE A 26 2.05 9.60 -1.64
CA ILE A 26 3.43 9.07 -1.58
C ILE A 26 4.43 9.91 -2.37
N GLY A 27 4.04 10.42 -3.55
CA GLY A 27 4.90 11.30 -4.35
C GLY A 27 5.38 12.54 -3.59
N ALA A 28 4.52 13.16 -2.76
CA ALA A 28 4.89 14.30 -1.94
C ALA A 28 5.84 13.89 -0.79
N PHE A 29 5.64 12.71 -0.18
CA PHE A 29 6.55 12.17 0.83
C PHE A 29 7.93 11.84 0.25
N ILE A 30 7.99 11.25 -0.95
CA ILE A 30 9.26 11.01 -1.66
C ILE A 30 9.95 12.35 -1.97
N GLY A 31 9.22 13.33 -2.49
CA GLY A 31 9.76 14.67 -2.76
C GLY A 31 10.33 15.34 -1.51
N PHE A 32 9.60 15.29 -0.38
CA PHE A 32 10.08 15.74 0.92
C PHE A 32 11.36 15.01 1.33
N GLY A 33 11.37 13.67 1.24
CA GLY A 33 12.51 12.85 1.60
C GLY A 33 13.74 13.18 0.77
N LEU A 34 13.60 13.36 -0.55
CA LEU A 34 14.71 13.77 -1.43
C LEU A 34 15.24 15.16 -1.07
N ILE A 35 14.36 16.15 -0.88
CA ILE A 35 14.76 17.49 -0.46
C ILE A 35 15.55 17.43 0.85
N THR A 36 15.08 16.64 1.81
CA THR A 36 15.73 16.47 3.11
C THR A 36 17.07 15.75 2.98
N ALA A 37 17.12 14.63 2.25
CA ALA A 37 18.35 13.84 2.06
C ALA A 37 19.45 14.62 1.32
N PHE A 38 19.07 15.48 0.38
CA PHE A 38 20.06 16.28 -0.36
C PHE A 38 20.48 17.54 0.37
N PHE A 39 19.56 18.31 0.94
CA PHE A 39 19.80 19.70 1.32
C PHE A 39 19.90 19.96 2.83
N LEU A 40 19.55 18.98 3.68
CA LEU A 40 19.81 19.09 5.12
C LEU A 40 21.33 19.27 5.38
N GLU A 41 21.71 19.82 6.51
CA GLU A 41 23.11 20.05 6.88
C GLU A 41 23.94 18.75 6.80
N THR A 42 23.37 17.62 7.17
CA THR A 42 23.99 16.27 7.10
C THR A 42 23.75 15.57 5.75
N GLY A 43 23.09 16.24 4.80
CA GLY A 43 22.69 15.64 3.52
C GLY A 43 23.80 15.54 2.50
N TRP A 44 23.44 15.05 1.30
CA TRP A 44 24.39 14.84 0.21
C TRP A 44 24.99 16.14 -0.36
N THR A 45 24.19 17.19 -0.49
CA THR A 45 24.57 18.52 -1.00
C THR A 45 23.97 19.61 -0.11
N PRO A 46 24.51 19.84 1.10
CA PRO A 46 23.91 20.77 2.06
C PRO A 46 23.69 22.14 1.47
N ASN A 47 22.46 22.69 1.65
CA ASN A 47 22.11 24.02 1.17
C ASN A 47 21.08 24.66 2.10
N ALA A 48 21.51 25.61 2.91
CA ALA A 48 20.67 26.28 3.90
C ALA A 48 19.45 27.02 3.32
N LYS A 49 19.51 27.49 2.05
CA LYS A 49 18.38 28.15 1.40
C LYS A 49 17.30 27.11 1.01
N LEU A 50 17.70 26.00 0.41
CA LEU A 50 16.77 24.93 0.01
C LEU A 50 16.25 24.12 1.20
N ALA A 51 17.05 23.96 2.25
CA ALA A 51 16.64 23.32 3.51
C ALA A 51 15.44 24.03 4.18
N LYS A 52 15.19 25.32 3.90
CA LYS A 52 14.01 26.04 4.40
C LYS A 52 12.68 25.43 3.91
N LEU A 53 12.68 24.64 2.84
CA LEU A 53 11.50 23.91 2.35
C LEU A 53 11.10 22.76 3.27
N ILE A 54 12.03 22.19 4.04
CA ILE A 54 11.81 20.98 4.83
C ILE A 54 10.70 21.20 5.87
N SER A 55 10.83 22.20 6.72
CA SER A 55 9.85 22.46 7.80
C SER A 55 8.44 22.79 7.27
N PRO A 56 8.22 23.66 6.28
CA PRO A 56 6.88 23.91 5.73
C PRO A 56 6.25 22.68 5.09
N ILE A 57 7.03 21.87 4.37
CA ILE A 57 6.50 20.64 3.76
C ILE A 57 6.10 19.65 4.85
N LEU A 58 6.97 19.42 5.84
CA LEU A 58 6.74 18.44 6.91
C LEU A 58 5.57 18.85 7.82
N ASN A 59 5.56 20.10 8.28
CA ASN A 59 4.62 20.55 9.31
C ASN A 59 3.23 20.94 8.75
N TYR A 60 3.16 21.38 7.50
CA TYR A 60 1.91 21.88 6.89
C TYR A 60 1.47 21.03 5.71
N LEU A 61 2.27 20.94 4.65
CA LEU A 61 1.83 20.34 3.39
C LEU A 61 1.44 18.87 3.54
N LEU A 62 2.31 18.06 4.12
CA LEU A 62 2.07 16.61 4.22
C LEU A 62 0.86 16.28 5.11
N PRO A 63 0.67 16.85 6.32
CA PRO A 63 -0.55 16.65 7.10
C PRO A 63 -1.82 17.15 6.39
N ILE A 64 -1.77 18.29 5.70
CA ILE A 64 -2.91 18.82 4.93
C ILE A 64 -3.31 17.88 3.80
N LEU A 65 -2.34 17.31 3.07
CA LEU A 65 -2.60 16.32 2.01
C LEU A 65 -3.27 15.05 2.57
N ILE A 66 -2.83 14.57 3.74
CA ILE A 66 -3.46 13.43 4.42
C ILE A 66 -4.89 13.78 4.83
N GLY A 67 -5.10 14.95 5.47
CA GLY A 67 -6.43 15.39 5.88
C GLY A 67 -7.38 15.60 4.70
N HIS A 68 -6.88 16.17 3.59
CA HIS A 68 -7.61 16.26 2.33
C HIS A 68 -8.01 14.88 1.80
N THR A 69 -7.06 13.96 1.71
CA THR A 69 -7.33 12.62 1.18
C THR A 69 -8.29 11.85 2.09
N GLY A 70 -8.12 11.94 3.41
CA GLY A 70 -9.04 11.36 4.39
C GLY A 70 -10.45 11.94 4.27
N GLY A 71 -10.57 13.25 4.18
CA GLY A 71 -11.84 13.91 3.96
C GLY A 71 -12.51 13.51 2.65
N LYS A 72 -11.74 13.40 1.56
CA LYS A 72 -12.22 12.97 0.25
C LYS A 72 -12.73 11.53 0.25
N MET A 73 -12.06 10.63 0.94
CA MET A 73 -12.48 9.22 1.06
C MET A 73 -13.88 9.06 1.69
N PHE A 74 -14.26 9.94 2.61
CA PHE A 74 -15.51 9.84 3.34
C PHE A 74 -16.60 10.81 2.89
N GLY A 75 -16.24 11.96 2.31
CA GLY A 75 -17.16 13.02 1.93
C GLY A 75 -17.03 13.54 0.47
N GLY A 76 -16.32 12.80 -0.40
CA GLY A 76 -16.09 13.22 -1.79
C GLY A 76 -15.20 14.47 -1.87
N ASP A 77 -15.28 15.21 -2.98
CA ASP A 77 -14.42 16.37 -3.21
C ASP A 77 -14.63 17.48 -2.16
N ARG A 78 -15.87 17.71 -1.74
CA ARG A 78 -16.21 18.64 -0.66
C ARG A 78 -15.59 18.21 0.68
N GLY A 79 -15.62 16.87 0.95
CA GLY A 79 -14.96 16.28 2.10
C GLY A 79 -13.45 16.53 2.09
N GLY A 80 -12.82 16.50 0.92
CA GLY A 80 -11.40 16.82 0.78
C GLY A 80 -11.06 18.25 1.19
N VAL A 81 -11.81 19.22 0.68
CA VAL A 81 -11.58 20.64 1.00
C VAL A 81 -11.76 20.91 2.49
N ILE A 82 -12.86 20.42 3.10
CA ILE A 82 -13.11 20.62 4.53
C ILE A 82 -12.10 19.87 5.39
N GLY A 83 -11.65 18.68 4.98
CA GLY A 83 -10.61 17.90 5.66
C GLY A 83 -9.27 18.63 5.71
N ALA A 84 -8.87 19.30 4.62
CA ALA A 84 -7.68 20.13 4.57
C ALA A 84 -7.79 21.34 5.53
N LEU A 85 -8.93 22.03 5.49
CA LEU A 85 -9.18 23.20 6.34
C LEU A 85 -9.15 22.84 7.84
N VAL A 86 -9.83 21.78 8.22
CA VAL A 86 -9.90 21.33 9.63
C VAL A 86 -8.54 20.84 10.12
N THR A 87 -7.76 20.19 9.28
CA THR A 87 -6.38 19.78 9.60
C THR A 87 -5.49 20.97 9.88
N MET A 88 -5.65 22.08 9.15
CA MET A 88 -4.91 23.31 9.42
C MET A 88 -5.19 23.85 10.82
N GLY A 89 -6.43 23.74 11.33
CA GLY A 89 -6.76 24.11 12.70
C GLY A 89 -5.94 23.33 13.74
N ALA A 90 -5.78 22.00 13.56
CA ALA A 90 -4.95 21.19 14.45
C ALA A 90 -3.46 21.51 14.33
N ILE A 91 -2.96 21.82 13.12
CA ILE A 91 -1.56 22.20 12.90
C ILE A 91 -1.21 23.48 13.65
N VAL A 92 -2.08 24.50 13.55
CA VAL A 92 -1.85 25.81 14.18
C VAL A 92 -1.97 25.74 15.71
N ALA A 93 -2.71 24.75 16.23
CA ALA A 93 -2.85 24.56 17.68
C ALA A 93 -1.51 24.23 18.37
N VAL A 94 -0.58 23.59 17.64
CA VAL A 94 0.69 23.10 18.18
C VAL A 94 1.83 23.54 17.29
N ASP A 95 2.60 24.49 17.74
CA ASP A 95 3.69 25.06 16.95
C ASP A 95 4.79 24.02 16.70
N GLY A 96 5.15 23.89 15.44
CA GLY A 96 6.32 23.09 15.03
C GLY A 96 6.16 21.58 15.09
N THR A 97 5.00 21.00 15.46
CA THR A 97 4.77 19.54 15.49
C THR A 97 3.97 19.07 14.26
N PRO A 98 4.45 18.10 13.45
CA PRO A 98 3.68 17.56 12.35
C PRO A 98 2.45 16.78 12.85
N MET A 99 1.28 17.30 12.55
CA MET A 99 0.01 16.76 13.03
C MET A 99 -0.55 15.63 12.13
N PHE A 100 0.27 14.62 11.80
CA PHE A 100 -0.14 13.49 10.95
C PHE A 100 -1.30 12.69 11.54
N LEU A 101 -1.21 12.30 12.82
CA LEU A 101 -2.26 11.54 13.49
C LEU A 101 -3.56 12.35 13.59
N ALA A 102 -3.46 13.64 13.88
CA ALA A 102 -4.62 14.53 13.88
C ALA A 102 -5.27 14.59 12.49
N ALA A 103 -4.48 14.71 11.42
CA ALA A 103 -4.96 14.74 10.04
C ALA A 103 -5.69 13.43 9.65
N MET A 104 -5.16 12.28 10.07
CA MET A 104 -5.75 10.94 9.83
C MET A 104 -7.11 10.76 10.53
N ILE A 105 -7.38 11.50 11.59
CA ILE A 105 -8.66 11.45 12.32
C ILE A 105 -9.60 12.55 11.84
N LEU A 106 -9.12 13.77 11.81
CA LEU A 106 -9.94 14.96 11.49
C LEU A 106 -10.39 14.99 10.04
N GLY A 107 -9.55 14.55 9.09
CA GLY A 107 -9.93 14.45 7.68
C GLY A 107 -11.20 13.62 7.48
N PRO A 108 -11.21 12.33 7.86
CA PRO A 108 -12.40 11.48 7.81
C PRO A 108 -13.60 12.06 8.56
N VAL A 109 -13.40 12.58 9.77
CA VAL A 109 -14.47 13.19 10.57
C VAL A 109 -15.11 14.37 9.82
N ALA A 110 -14.31 15.28 9.28
CA ALA A 110 -14.78 16.42 8.50
C ALA A 110 -15.53 15.96 7.23
N GLY A 111 -15.01 14.91 6.54
CA GLY A 111 -15.66 14.31 5.39
C GLY A 111 -17.03 13.71 5.73
N VAL A 112 -17.13 12.99 6.86
CA VAL A 112 -18.42 12.44 7.34
C VAL A 112 -19.39 13.55 7.72
N CYS A 113 -18.93 14.63 8.37
CA CYS A 113 -19.77 15.76 8.74
C CYS A 113 -20.41 16.41 7.52
N ILE A 114 -19.61 16.75 6.50
CA ILE A 114 -20.16 17.39 5.28
C ILE A 114 -21.07 16.42 4.52
N LYS A 115 -20.73 15.16 4.41
CA LYS A 115 -21.59 14.15 3.78
C LYS A 115 -22.96 14.01 4.48
N LYS A 116 -22.99 14.00 5.81
CA LYS A 116 -24.25 13.97 6.57
C LYS A 116 -25.07 15.22 6.36
N PHE A 117 -24.43 16.39 6.30
CA PHE A 117 -25.11 17.63 5.96
C PHE A 117 -25.74 17.55 4.56
N ASP A 118 -24.97 17.14 3.55
CA ASP A 118 -25.44 17.00 2.17
C ASP A 118 -26.65 16.08 2.08
N GLN A 119 -26.61 14.92 2.76
CA GLN A 119 -27.72 13.98 2.83
C GLN A 119 -28.96 14.58 3.53
N ALA A 120 -28.77 15.46 4.53
CA ALA A 120 -29.88 16.08 5.25
C ALA A 120 -30.60 17.16 4.42
N VAL A 121 -29.91 17.81 3.51
CA VAL A 121 -30.46 18.88 2.65
C VAL A 121 -30.82 18.43 1.25
N ASP A 122 -30.48 17.19 0.89
CA ASP A 122 -30.74 16.60 -0.43
C ASP A 122 -32.25 16.68 -0.75
N GLY A 123 -32.55 17.15 -1.96
CA GLY A 123 -33.94 17.34 -2.44
C GLY A 123 -34.72 18.48 -1.73
N LYS A 124 -34.10 19.24 -0.82
CA LYS A 124 -34.77 20.35 -0.09
C LYS A 124 -34.31 21.73 -0.54
N ILE A 125 -33.26 21.80 -1.35
CA ILE A 125 -32.68 23.06 -1.82
C ILE A 125 -33.47 23.54 -3.05
N PRO A 126 -34.03 24.75 -3.03
CA PRO A 126 -34.69 25.32 -4.22
C PRO A 126 -33.72 25.43 -5.40
N SER A 127 -34.24 25.21 -6.61
CA SER A 127 -33.44 25.34 -7.84
C SER A 127 -32.77 26.70 -7.94
N GLY A 128 -31.47 26.69 -8.26
CA GLY A 128 -30.65 27.92 -8.35
C GLY A 128 -29.92 28.31 -7.06
N PHE A 129 -30.26 27.70 -5.91
CA PHE A 129 -29.56 27.96 -4.63
C PHE A 129 -28.54 26.90 -4.29
N GLU A 130 -28.40 25.83 -5.09
CA GLU A 130 -27.52 24.71 -4.80
C GLU A 130 -26.06 25.15 -4.64
N MET A 131 -25.57 26.03 -5.50
CA MET A 131 -24.20 26.55 -5.44
C MET A 131 -23.94 27.32 -4.15
N ILE A 132 -24.90 28.16 -3.77
CA ILE A 132 -24.80 29.01 -2.55
C ILE A 132 -24.78 28.06 -1.32
N VAL A 133 -25.77 27.19 -1.21
CA VAL A 133 -25.86 26.25 -0.07
C VAL A 133 -24.60 25.38 0.00
N ASN A 134 -24.12 24.86 -1.12
CA ASN A 134 -22.94 24.02 -1.17
C ASN A 134 -21.67 24.74 -0.70
N ASN A 135 -21.42 25.97 -1.16
CA ASN A 135 -20.22 26.72 -0.79
C ASN A 135 -20.29 27.22 0.64
N PHE A 136 -21.42 27.83 1.03
CA PHE A 136 -21.56 28.39 2.38
C PHE A 136 -21.60 27.31 3.46
N SER A 137 -22.27 26.17 3.23
CA SER A 137 -22.28 25.08 4.20
C SER A 137 -20.89 24.52 4.42
N LEU A 138 -20.09 24.32 3.35
CA LEU A 138 -18.71 23.88 3.45
C LEU A 138 -17.86 24.88 4.24
N GLY A 139 -17.99 26.19 3.94
CA GLY A 139 -17.28 27.25 4.63
C GLY A 139 -17.64 27.35 6.11
N ILE A 140 -18.94 27.34 6.44
CA ILE A 140 -19.43 27.50 7.82
C ILE A 140 -19.06 26.25 8.66
N ILE A 141 -19.37 25.04 8.17
CA ILE A 141 -19.04 23.78 8.88
C ILE A 141 -17.52 23.65 9.01
N GLY A 142 -16.78 23.97 7.94
CA GLY A 142 -15.33 23.94 7.95
C GLY A 142 -14.73 24.92 8.96
N ALA A 143 -15.22 26.15 9.05
CA ALA A 143 -14.77 27.13 10.04
C ALA A 143 -15.03 26.66 11.48
N ILE A 144 -16.23 26.13 11.77
CA ILE A 144 -16.58 25.62 13.10
C ILE A 144 -15.67 24.45 13.47
N LEU A 145 -15.51 23.47 12.58
CA LEU A 145 -14.66 22.31 12.84
C LEU A 145 -13.17 22.69 12.91
N CYS A 146 -12.70 23.67 12.14
CA CYS A 146 -11.34 24.19 12.21
C CYS A 146 -11.06 24.85 13.58
N CYS A 147 -11.97 25.70 14.07
CA CYS A 147 -11.86 26.29 15.41
C CYS A 147 -11.90 25.21 16.50
N PHE A 148 -12.79 24.23 16.38
CA PHE A 148 -12.82 23.08 17.29
C PHE A 148 -11.50 22.28 17.25
N ALA A 149 -10.97 22.03 16.07
CA ALA A 149 -9.69 21.34 15.90
C ALA A 149 -8.55 22.12 16.58
N MET A 150 -8.53 23.42 16.44
CA MET A 150 -7.50 24.26 17.06
C MET A 150 -7.63 24.29 18.60
N LEU A 151 -8.82 24.52 19.12
CA LEU A 151 -9.00 24.80 20.55
C LEU A 151 -9.09 23.55 21.41
N VAL A 152 -9.58 22.44 20.86
CA VAL A 152 -9.88 21.23 21.64
C VAL A 152 -9.06 20.04 21.14
N PHE A 153 -9.13 19.75 19.84
CA PHE A 153 -8.58 18.52 19.31
C PHE A 153 -7.05 18.55 19.20
N GLY A 154 -6.47 19.67 18.78
CA GLY A 154 -5.01 19.83 18.65
C GLY A 154 -4.27 19.53 19.94
N PRO A 155 -4.59 20.19 21.07
CA PRO A 155 -3.94 19.90 22.37
C PRO A 155 -4.10 18.45 22.85
N VAL A 156 -5.25 17.82 22.57
CA VAL A 156 -5.45 16.40 22.88
C VAL A 156 -4.50 15.53 22.04
N MET A 157 -4.41 15.80 20.74
CA MET A 157 -3.54 15.05 19.84
C MET A 157 -2.06 15.30 20.11
N GLU A 158 -1.68 16.50 20.54
CA GLU A 158 -0.32 16.79 21.02
C GLU A 158 0.03 15.88 22.21
N THR A 159 -0.87 15.76 23.18
CA THR A 159 -0.67 14.86 24.33
C THR A 159 -0.52 13.40 23.87
N VAL A 160 -1.38 12.93 22.97
CA VAL A 160 -1.30 11.57 22.42
C VAL A 160 0.03 11.36 21.68
N THR A 161 0.40 12.29 20.81
CA THR A 161 1.66 12.22 20.05
C THR A 161 2.86 12.21 21.00
N THR A 162 2.86 13.06 22.02
CA THR A 162 3.92 13.12 23.04
C THR A 162 4.05 11.80 23.82
N VAL A 163 2.93 11.21 24.24
CA VAL A 163 2.94 9.91 24.95
C VAL A 163 3.51 8.82 24.04
N LEU A 164 3.07 8.75 22.78
CA LEU A 164 3.58 7.78 21.81
C LEU A 164 5.07 7.98 21.53
N THR A 165 5.50 9.22 21.30
CA THR A 165 6.91 9.57 21.06
C THR A 165 7.78 9.25 22.27
N ASN A 166 7.33 9.56 23.48
CA ASN A 166 8.03 9.20 24.71
C ASN A 166 8.13 7.69 24.88
N GLY A 167 7.07 6.93 24.57
CA GLY A 167 7.08 5.47 24.57
C GLY A 167 8.12 4.90 23.60
N VAL A 168 8.17 5.39 22.37
CA VAL A 168 9.17 4.98 21.38
C VAL A 168 10.56 5.38 21.79
N ASN A 169 10.77 6.61 22.27
CA ASN A 169 12.06 7.08 22.76
C ASN A 169 12.56 6.23 23.95
N TRP A 170 11.65 5.83 24.83
CA TRP A 170 11.98 4.91 25.92
C TRP A 170 12.46 3.55 25.38
N ILE A 171 11.75 2.97 24.38
CA ILE A 171 12.14 1.72 23.71
C ILE A 171 13.52 1.87 23.05
N VAL A 172 13.77 2.99 22.37
CA VAL A 172 15.06 3.27 21.72
C VAL A 172 16.17 3.43 22.77
N ALA A 173 15.92 4.20 23.84
CA ALA A 173 16.90 4.44 24.91
C ALA A 173 17.31 3.15 25.65
N HIS A 174 16.40 2.17 25.72
CA HIS A 174 16.68 0.86 26.29
C HIS A 174 17.16 -0.19 25.28
N ASN A 175 17.51 0.23 24.05
CA ASN A 175 17.94 -0.64 22.97
C ASN A 175 16.94 -1.78 22.66
N ALA A 176 15.65 -1.59 22.99
CA ALA A 176 14.61 -2.60 22.81
C ALA A 176 13.92 -2.53 21.43
N LEU A 177 14.25 -1.52 20.61
CA LEU A 177 13.68 -1.36 19.26
C LEU A 177 13.87 -2.60 18.38
N PRO A 178 15.00 -3.34 18.43
CA PRO A 178 15.15 -4.58 17.65
C PRO A 178 14.09 -5.63 17.96
N LEU A 179 13.59 -5.70 19.20
CA LEU A 179 12.56 -6.64 19.61
C LEU A 179 11.19 -6.35 18.95
N SER A 180 11.00 -5.15 18.40
CA SER A 180 9.79 -4.83 17.64
C SER A 180 9.58 -5.77 16.45
N ALA A 181 10.65 -6.34 15.89
CA ALA A 181 10.56 -7.31 14.79
C ALA A 181 9.73 -8.57 15.13
N ILE A 182 9.62 -8.92 16.43
CA ILE A 182 8.76 -10.04 16.88
C ILE A 182 7.30 -9.79 16.51
N PHE A 183 6.86 -8.55 16.50
CA PHE A 183 5.49 -8.14 16.14
C PHE A 183 5.39 -7.65 14.71
N VAL A 184 6.38 -6.91 14.23
CA VAL A 184 6.38 -6.29 12.90
C VAL A 184 6.42 -7.34 11.79
N GLU A 185 7.30 -8.33 11.87
CA GLU A 185 7.44 -9.33 10.81
C GLU A 185 6.19 -10.20 10.63
N PRO A 186 5.57 -10.77 11.70
CA PRO A 186 4.28 -11.44 11.55
C PRO A 186 3.16 -10.51 11.06
N ALA A 187 3.12 -9.27 11.54
CA ALA A 187 2.09 -8.32 11.13
C ALA A 187 2.20 -7.96 9.63
N LYS A 188 3.41 -7.88 9.07
CA LYS A 188 3.62 -7.69 7.62
C LYS A 188 2.96 -8.82 6.83
N VAL A 189 3.22 -10.07 7.20
CA VAL A 189 2.64 -11.25 6.53
C VAL A 189 1.12 -11.32 6.67
N LEU A 190 0.56 -10.71 7.69
CA LEU A 190 -0.88 -10.53 7.88
C LEU A 190 -1.44 -9.28 7.17
N PHE A 191 -0.69 -8.70 6.23
CA PHE A 191 -1.07 -7.50 5.45
C PHE A 191 -1.33 -6.25 6.30
N LEU A 192 -0.71 -6.15 7.47
CA LEU A 192 -0.77 -4.98 8.34
C LEU A 192 0.43 -4.02 8.14
N ASN A 193 1.32 -4.31 7.18
CA ASN A 193 2.51 -3.52 6.87
C ASN A 193 2.18 -2.03 6.69
N ASN A 194 1.19 -1.69 5.85
CA ASN A 194 0.80 -0.29 5.62
C ASN A 194 0.22 0.40 6.87
N ALA A 195 -0.50 -0.37 7.71
CA ALA A 195 -1.03 0.16 8.97
C ALA A 195 0.08 0.52 9.95
N LEU A 196 1.08 -0.34 10.07
CA LEU A 196 2.24 -0.10 10.93
C LEU A 196 3.09 1.05 10.40
N ASP A 197 3.42 1.02 9.11
CA ASP A 197 4.33 1.96 8.49
C ASP A 197 3.74 3.38 8.45
N HIS A 198 2.57 3.53 7.86
CA HIS A 198 1.95 4.84 7.68
C HIS A 198 1.11 5.30 8.87
N GLY A 199 0.57 4.36 9.66
CA GLY A 199 -0.28 4.68 10.79
C GLY A 199 0.46 4.89 12.10
N ILE A 200 1.63 4.28 12.29
CA ILE A 200 2.36 4.29 13.56
C ILE A 200 3.78 4.82 13.40
N PHE A 201 4.62 4.11 12.62
CA PHE A 201 6.05 4.42 12.57
C PHE A 201 6.35 5.70 11.77
N GLY A 202 5.62 5.94 10.68
CA GLY A 202 5.80 7.13 9.87
C GLY A 202 5.60 8.43 10.66
N PRO A 203 4.45 8.66 11.29
CA PRO A 203 4.21 9.86 12.09
C PRO A 203 5.28 10.10 13.16
N ILE A 204 5.67 9.07 13.92
CA ILE A 204 6.68 9.18 14.98
C ILE A 204 8.09 9.38 14.37
N GLY A 205 8.39 8.70 13.26
CA GLY A 205 9.65 8.86 12.55
C GLY A 205 9.87 10.30 12.05
N TYR A 206 8.84 10.96 11.55
CA TYR A 206 8.93 12.35 11.12
C TYR A 206 9.20 13.32 12.28
N GLU A 207 8.71 13.03 13.49
CA GLU A 207 9.10 13.80 14.69
C GLU A 207 10.59 13.63 15.00
N GLN A 208 11.12 12.40 14.91
CA GLN A 208 12.54 12.15 15.15
C GLN A 208 13.45 12.85 14.13
N VAL A 209 13.03 12.94 12.87
CA VAL A 209 13.82 13.62 11.82
C VAL A 209 14.09 15.07 12.15
N LYS A 210 13.19 15.77 12.83
CA LYS A 210 13.41 17.18 13.23
C LYS A 210 14.61 17.35 14.15
N THR A 211 14.85 16.39 15.03
CA THR A 211 15.88 16.47 16.06
C THR A 211 17.16 15.74 15.67
N LEU A 212 17.03 14.57 15.00
CA LEU A 212 18.14 13.68 14.68
C LEU A 212 18.56 13.78 13.20
N GLY A 213 17.73 14.36 12.34
CA GLY A 213 17.95 14.38 10.89
C GLY A 213 17.67 13.05 10.19
N HIS A 214 17.31 12.00 10.92
CA HIS A 214 16.96 10.67 10.42
C HIS A 214 16.12 9.89 11.45
N SER A 215 15.52 8.76 11.03
CA SER A 215 14.83 7.84 11.93
C SER A 215 14.99 6.39 11.49
N ALA A 216 15.33 5.51 12.43
CA ALA A 216 15.33 4.07 12.23
C ALA A 216 13.92 3.50 12.06
N LEU A 217 12.89 4.19 12.56
CA LEU A 217 11.49 3.75 12.47
C LEU A 217 11.00 3.58 11.04
N PHE A 218 11.51 4.38 10.11
CA PHE A 218 11.17 4.29 8.70
C PHE A 218 11.68 3.03 8.01
N LEU A 219 12.54 2.24 8.66
CA LEU A 219 13.08 0.99 8.11
C LEU A 219 12.60 -0.26 8.86
N LEU A 220 11.69 -0.13 9.83
CA LEU A 220 11.12 -1.29 10.54
C LEU A 220 10.26 -2.17 9.63
N VAL A 221 9.51 -1.56 8.73
CA VAL A 221 8.64 -2.26 7.77
C VAL A 221 9.30 -2.39 6.40
N PRO A 222 9.82 -1.30 5.77
CA PRO A 222 10.32 -1.34 4.40
C PRO A 222 11.73 -1.90 4.24
N ASN A 223 12.44 -2.28 5.31
CA ASN A 223 13.76 -2.90 5.15
C ASN A 223 13.66 -4.18 4.30
N PRO A 224 14.28 -4.24 3.11
CA PRO A 224 14.12 -5.37 2.21
C PRO A 224 14.99 -6.58 2.58
N GLY A 225 15.85 -6.48 3.58
CA GLY A 225 16.85 -7.50 3.89
C GLY A 225 16.23 -8.84 4.28
N ALA A 226 15.31 -8.86 5.25
CA ALA A 226 14.72 -10.10 5.75
C ALA A 226 13.97 -10.87 4.65
N GLY A 227 13.15 -10.18 3.84
CA GLY A 227 12.42 -10.77 2.72
C GLY A 227 13.35 -11.30 1.63
N LEU A 228 14.42 -10.55 1.31
CA LEU A 228 15.45 -10.99 0.37
C LEU A 228 16.12 -12.30 0.85
N GLY A 229 16.48 -12.37 2.13
CA GLY A 229 17.09 -13.57 2.72
C GLY A 229 16.19 -14.81 2.62
N LEU A 230 14.90 -14.64 2.88
CA LEU A 230 13.91 -15.70 2.72
C LEU A 230 13.83 -16.18 1.25
N LEU A 231 13.66 -15.27 0.32
CA LEU A 231 13.54 -15.60 -1.11
C LEU A 231 14.81 -16.28 -1.65
N LEU A 232 16.01 -15.83 -1.21
CA LEU A 232 17.27 -16.48 -1.54
C LEU A 232 17.31 -17.93 -1.00
N ALA A 233 16.83 -18.18 0.22
CA ALA A 233 16.76 -19.53 0.78
C ALA A 233 15.89 -20.47 -0.08
N TYR A 234 14.75 -19.99 -0.57
CA TYR A 234 13.92 -20.75 -1.49
C TYR A 234 14.56 -20.94 -2.87
N TRP A 235 15.20 -19.90 -3.40
CA TRP A 235 15.90 -20.00 -4.69
C TRP A 235 16.98 -21.06 -4.68
N PHE A 236 17.84 -21.09 -3.67
CA PHE A 236 18.95 -22.03 -3.60
C PHE A 236 18.51 -23.43 -3.15
N PHE A 237 17.64 -23.55 -2.17
CA PHE A 237 17.34 -24.80 -1.46
C PHE A 237 15.89 -25.26 -1.55
N GLY A 238 15.00 -24.50 -2.15
CA GLY A 238 13.62 -24.87 -2.43
C GLY A 238 13.49 -25.90 -3.56
N LYS A 239 12.27 -26.35 -3.79
CA LYS A 239 11.88 -27.24 -4.91
C LYS A 239 10.60 -26.70 -5.56
N GLY A 240 10.29 -27.21 -6.76
CA GLY A 240 9.04 -26.93 -7.49
C GLY A 240 8.82 -25.45 -7.80
N GLU A 241 7.56 -25.06 -7.92
CA GLU A 241 7.16 -23.71 -8.35
C GLU A 241 7.73 -22.58 -7.48
N MET A 242 7.83 -22.78 -6.17
CA MET A 242 8.40 -21.79 -5.27
C MET A 242 9.86 -21.47 -5.59
N LYS A 243 10.67 -22.50 -5.91
CA LYS A 243 12.06 -22.31 -6.33
C LYS A 243 12.15 -21.56 -7.65
N GLU A 244 11.33 -21.97 -8.63
CA GLU A 244 11.35 -21.40 -9.99
C GLU A 244 10.88 -19.94 -10.01
N ALA A 245 9.90 -19.59 -9.16
CA ALA A 245 9.38 -18.23 -9.06
C ALA A 245 10.29 -17.29 -8.25
N ALA A 246 11.10 -17.80 -7.32
CA ALA A 246 11.88 -17.00 -6.38
C ALA A 246 12.76 -15.94 -7.03
N PRO A 247 13.49 -16.18 -8.15
CA PRO A 247 14.28 -15.13 -8.81
C PRO A 247 13.44 -13.93 -9.25
N GLY A 248 12.25 -14.19 -9.83
CA GLY A 248 11.32 -13.13 -10.22
C GLY A 248 10.81 -12.35 -9.02
N MET A 249 10.50 -13.05 -7.92
CA MET A 249 10.05 -12.42 -6.67
C MET A 249 11.14 -11.58 -6.01
N ILE A 250 12.42 -11.99 -6.11
CA ILE A 250 13.56 -11.19 -5.64
C ILE A 250 13.62 -9.86 -6.39
N LEU A 251 13.48 -9.86 -7.71
CA LEU A 251 13.48 -8.62 -8.51
C LEU A 251 12.35 -7.69 -8.10
N ILE A 252 11.14 -8.23 -7.95
CA ILE A 252 9.95 -7.45 -7.56
C ILE A 252 10.08 -6.93 -6.13
N HIS A 253 10.61 -7.75 -5.21
CA HIS A 253 10.77 -7.37 -3.82
C HIS A 253 11.91 -6.36 -3.63
N PHE A 254 13.13 -6.73 -4.01
CA PHE A 254 14.34 -5.97 -3.65
C PHE A 254 14.49 -4.69 -4.47
N PHE A 255 14.22 -4.77 -5.78
CA PHE A 255 14.32 -3.62 -6.68
C PHE A 255 12.97 -2.90 -6.85
N GLY A 256 11.86 -3.64 -6.90
CA GLY A 256 10.52 -3.05 -7.02
C GLY A 256 9.93 -2.57 -5.70
N GLY A 257 10.38 -3.11 -4.57
CA GLY A 257 9.93 -2.72 -3.23
C GLY A 257 8.56 -3.25 -2.83
N ILE A 258 8.08 -4.28 -3.49
CA ILE A 258 6.79 -4.93 -3.18
C ILE A 258 7.05 -6.10 -2.24
N HIS A 259 6.74 -5.92 -0.97
CA HIS A 259 7.03 -6.89 0.08
C HIS A 259 6.04 -8.06 0.10
N GLU A 260 4.82 -7.85 -0.34
CA GLU A 260 3.75 -8.84 -0.36
C GLU A 260 4.10 -10.09 -1.18
N VAL A 261 5.04 -10.00 -2.11
CA VAL A 261 5.45 -11.12 -2.97
C VAL A 261 6.11 -12.27 -2.21
N TYR A 262 6.68 -12.03 -1.02
CA TYR A 262 7.24 -13.11 -0.21
C TYR A 262 6.25 -13.67 0.82
N PHE A 263 5.11 -13.04 1.08
CA PHE A 263 4.14 -13.52 2.06
C PHE A 263 3.65 -14.95 1.79
N PRO A 264 3.35 -15.35 0.54
CA PRO A 264 3.01 -16.73 0.23
C PRO A 264 4.06 -17.75 0.67
N TYR A 265 5.34 -17.39 0.58
CA TYR A 265 6.45 -18.27 1.00
C TYR A 265 6.47 -18.51 2.51
N VAL A 266 6.15 -17.48 3.29
CA VAL A 266 6.02 -17.59 4.75
C VAL A 266 4.78 -18.40 5.12
N LEU A 267 3.64 -18.15 4.45
CA LEU A 267 2.39 -18.84 4.74
C LEU A 267 2.46 -20.34 4.39
N ALA A 268 3.18 -20.71 3.32
CA ALA A 268 3.41 -22.12 2.96
C ALA A 268 4.35 -22.85 3.96
N ASN A 269 5.27 -22.13 4.57
CA ASN A 269 6.15 -22.67 5.62
C ASN A 269 6.23 -21.68 6.80
N PRO A 270 5.25 -21.71 7.73
CA PRO A 270 5.17 -20.74 8.81
C PRO A 270 6.40 -20.68 9.72
N LEU A 271 7.23 -21.72 9.77
CA LEU A 271 8.47 -21.69 10.55
C LEU A 271 9.49 -20.68 10.02
N THR A 272 9.38 -20.30 8.77
CA THR A 272 10.27 -19.28 8.17
C THR A 272 10.06 -17.88 8.77
N ILE A 273 8.94 -17.64 9.43
CA ILE A 273 8.73 -16.39 10.19
C ILE A 273 9.79 -16.18 11.26
N ILE A 274 10.34 -17.25 11.83
CA ILE A 274 11.40 -17.17 12.83
C ILE A 274 12.68 -16.58 12.22
N GLY A 275 13.02 -17.01 11.00
CA GLY A 275 14.13 -16.44 10.24
C GLY A 275 13.90 -14.97 9.85
N MET A 276 12.65 -14.62 9.52
CA MET A 276 12.26 -13.23 9.23
C MET A 276 12.41 -12.35 10.47
N ILE A 277 11.88 -12.80 11.62
CA ILE A 277 11.99 -12.09 12.90
C ILE A 277 13.46 -11.89 13.27
N ALA A 278 14.28 -12.94 13.19
CA ALA A 278 15.72 -12.83 13.51
C ALA A 278 16.43 -11.86 12.56
N GLY A 279 16.14 -11.89 11.25
CA GLY A 279 16.64 -10.93 10.29
C GLY A 279 16.20 -9.49 10.63
N GLY A 280 14.94 -9.30 10.98
CA GLY A 280 14.38 -8.02 11.41
C GLY A 280 15.04 -7.50 12.69
N ILE A 281 15.26 -8.36 13.69
CA ILE A 281 15.99 -8.01 14.95
C ILE A 281 17.40 -7.51 14.63
N VAL A 282 18.15 -8.24 13.80
CA VAL A 282 19.52 -7.88 13.46
C VAL A 282 19.57 -6.61 12.60
N GLY A 283 18.66 -6.49 11.62
CA GLY A 283 18.55 -5.27 10.80
C GLY A 283 18.25 -4.04 11.65
N THR A 284 17.22 -4.09 12.47
CA THR A 284 16.85 -2.99 13.37
C THR A 284 17.92 -2.75 14.43
N GLY A 285 18.53 -3.82 14.95
CA GLY A 285 19.65 -3.74 15.89
C GLY A 285 20.83 -2.98 15.30
N THR A 286 21.17 -3.23 14.05
CA THR A 286 22.23 -2.50 13.33
C THR A 286 21.91 -1.02 13.20
N LEU A 287 20.65 -0.68 12.83
CA LEU A 287 20.22 0.72 12.75
C LEU A 287 20.31 1.44 14.10
N THR A 288 19.86 0.78 15.16
CA THR A 288 19.86 1.33 16.51
C THR A 288 21.27 1.49 17.06
N PHE A 289 22.12 0.45 16.90
CA PHE A 289 23.49 0.46 17.40
C PHE A 289 24.36 1.53 16.73
N LEU A 290 24.21 1.71 15.41
CA LEU A 290 24.94 2.71 14.66
C LEU A 290 24.27 4.10 14.69
N ASN A 291 23.09 4.22 15.29
CA ASN A 291 22.27 5.43 15.32
C ASN A 291 22.08 6.01 13.90
N VAL A 292 21.52 5.21 13.00
CA VAL A 292 21.29 5.57 11.61
C VAL A 292 19.85 5.27 11.17
N GLY A 293 19.41 5.91 10.10
CA GLY A 293 18.09 5.72 9.54
C GLY A 293 17.91 6.51 8.23
N THR A 294 16.68 6.58 7.76
CA THR A 294 16.29 7.38 6.59
C THR A 294 15.60 8.67 7.02
N VAL A 295 15.43 9.62 6.09
CA VAL A 295 14.75 10.91 6.34
C VAL A 295 13.24 10.84 6.12
N ALA A 296 12.79 9.77 5.48
CA ALA A 296 11.38 9.48 5.26
C ALA A 296 11.21 7.96 5.05
N THR A 297 9.98 7.47 5.10
CA THR A 297 9.64 6.09 4.80
C THR A 297 9.95 5.76 3.34
N PRO A 298 10.83 4.76 3.05
CA PRO A 298 11.03 4.27 1.68
C PRO A 298 9.73 3.65 1.14
N SER A 299 9.11 4.30 0.18
CA SER A 299 7.90 3.81 -0.46
C SER A 299 8.02 4.00 -1.99
N PRO A 300 8.07 2.91 -2.76
CA PRO A 300 8.06 1.51 -2.32
C PRO A 300 9.33 1.14 -1.52
N GLY A 301 9.25 0.04 -0.72
CA GLY A 301 10.34 -0.46 0.13
C GLY A 301 11.50 -1.10 -0.66
N SER A 302 11.96 -0.46 -1.73
CA SER A 302 13.03 -0.93 -2.60
C SER A 302 14.40 -0.47 -2.10
N ILE A 303 15.46 -1.20 -2.49
CA ILE A 303 16.83 -0.76 -2.19
C ILE A 303 17.13 0.62 -2.77
N PHE A 304 16.56 0.97 -3.92
CA PHE A 304 16.76 2.29 -4.53
C PHE A 304 16.14 3.40 -3.67
N SER A 305 14.91 3.21 -3.17
CA SER A 305 14.26 4.17 -2.27
C SER A 305 14.99 4.27 -0.94
N VAL A 306 15.46 3.15 -0.38
CA VAL A 306 16.27 3.11 0.84
C VAL A 306 17.54 3.95 0.67
N VAL A 307 18.28 3.74 -0.42
CA VAL A 307 19.50 4.52 -0.72
C VAL A 307 19.17 5.99 -0.93
N ALA A 308 18.16 6.30 -1.75
CA ALA A 308 17.79 7.68 -2.07
C ALA A 308 17.38 8.51 -0.84
N LEU A 309 16.73 7.87 0.14
CA LEU A 309 16.24 8.52 1.36
C LEU A 309 17.21 8.42 2.53
N SER A 310 18.39 7.86 2.36
CA SER A 310 19.44 7.76 3.39
C SER A 310 20.34 9.00 3.35
N PRO A 311 20.51 9.74 4.46
CA PRO A 311 21.54 10.75 4.57
C PRO A 311 22.93 10.16 4.35
N LYS A 312 23.85 10.96 3.84
CA LYS A 312 25.21 10.51 3.51
C LYS A 312 25.91 9.82 4.69
N ASN A 313 25.79 10.40 5.88
CA ASN A 313 26.38 9.86 7.11
C ASN A 313 25.69 8.57 7.61
N CYS A 314 24.45 8.30 7.21
CA CYS A 314 23.70 7.10 7.58
C CYS A 314 23.84 5.96 6.55
N MET A 315 24.27 6.25 5.32
CA MET A 315 24.26 5.33 4.19
C MET A 315 24.90 3.99 4.48
N PHE A 316 26.13 4.01 5.01
CA PHE A 316 26.87 2.77 5.33
C PHE A 316 26.11 1.89 6.32
N GLY A 317 25.62 2.48 7.41
CA GLY A 317 24.91 1.73 8.46
C GLY A 317 23.56 1.21 7.99
N VAL A 318 22.84 1.98 7.14
CA VAL A 318 21.59 1.55 6.53
C VAL A 318 21.80 0.36 5.58
N LEU A 319 22.79 0.44 4.70
CA LEU A 319 23.12 -0.69 3.80
C LEU A 319 23.60 -1.92 4.58
N LEU A 320 24.41 -1.73 5.62
CA LEU A 320 24.86 -2.80 6.50
C LEU A 320 23.67 -3.47 7.20
N SER A 321 22.68 -2.71 7.63
CA SER A 321 21.42 -3.22 8.22
C SER A 321 20.69 -4.14 7.25
N VAL A 322 20.56 -3.74 5.97
CA VAL A 322 19.93 -4.56 4.92
C VAL A 322 20.71 -5.86 4.70
N VAL A 323 22.03 -5.75 4.58
CA VAL A 323 22.90 -6.93 4.34
C VAL A 323 22.85 -7.91 5.51
N LEU A 324 23.02 -7.44 6.73
CA LEU A 324 23.01 -8.30 7.93
C LEU A 324 21.62 -8.93 8.14
N SER A 325 20.56 -8.17 7.94
CA SER A 325 19.18 -8.68 7.97
C SER A 325 18.98 -9.80 6.95
N CYS A 326 19.48 -9.61 5.71
CA CYS A 326 19.42 -10.60 4.65
C CYS A 326 20.21 -11.87 5.01
N VAL A 327 21.44 -11.73 5.46
CA VAL A 327 22.32 -12.87 5.81
C VAL A 327 21.71 -13.71 6.92
N VAL A 328 21.24 -13.11 8.01
CA VAL A 328 20.66 -13.84 9.14
C VAL A 328 19.34 -14.52 8.72
N SER A 329 18.46 -13.81 8.02
CA SER A 329 17.23 -14.38 7.48
C SER A 329 17.52 -15.55 6.55
N PHE A 330 18.48 -15.40 5.63
CA PHE A 330 18.89 -16.45 4.70
C PHE A 330 19.40 -17.72 5.40
N LEU A 331 20.31 -17.57 6.35
CA LEU A 331 20.90 -18.69 7.07
C LEU A 331 19.84 -19.50 7.83
N LEU A 332 18.98 -18.83 8.57
CA LEU A 332 17.94 -19.49 9.36
C LEU A 332 16.84 -20.07 8.45
N ASN A 333 16.40 -19.36 7.44
CA ASN A 333 15.38 -19.84 6.53
C ASN A 333 15.88 -21.00 5.66
N THR A 334 17.18 -21.08 5.36
CA THR A 334 17.78 -22.24 4.70
C THR A 334 17.53 -23.52 5.49
N ILE A 335 17.62 -23.47 6.83
CA ILE A 335 17.35 -24.64 7.68
C ILE A 335 15.88 -25.07 7.56
N PHE A 336 14.95 -24.12 7.63
CA PHE A 336 13.51 -24.40 7.58
C PHE A 336 13.07 -24.87 6.19
N VAL A 337 13.59 -24.27 5.12
CA VAL A 337 13.30 -24.66 3.74
C VAL A 337 13.84 -26.05 3.45
N LYS A 338 15.08 -26.39 3.83
CA LYS A 338 15.64 -27.75 3.68
C LYS A 338 14.82 -28.79 4.44
N ARG A 339 14.39 -28.47 5.67
CA ARG A 339 13.53 -29.38 6.45
C ARG A 339 12.17 -29.62 5.80
N MET A 340 11.56 -28.58 5.24
CA MET A 340 10.30 -28.69 4.50
C MET A 340 10.47 -29.59 3.27
N VAL A 341 11.49 -29.34 2.46
CA VAL A 341 11.81 -30.14 1.26
C VAL A 341 12.08 -31.60 1.60
N ALA A 342 12.83 -31.86 2.69
CA ALA A 342 13.14 -33.23 3.14
C ALA A 342 11.91 -34.00 3.62
N LYS A 343 10.89 -33.31 4.15
CA LYS A 343 9.62 -33.92 4.58
C LYS A 343 8.60 -34.09 3.44
N GLY A 344 8.95 -33.77 2.20
CA GLY A 344 8.03 -33.84 1.06
C GLY A 344 6.91 -32.79 1.15
N GLY A 345 7.16 -31.67 1.84
CA GLY A 345 6.20 -30.58 1.96
C GLY A 345 5.79 -30.03 0.60
N ASP A 346 4.54 -29.58 0.49
CA ASP A 346 3.99 -28.99 -0.72
C ASP A 346 4.78 -27.73 -1.06
N THR A 347 5.38 -27.73 -2.25
CA THR A 347 6.17 -26.63 -2.80
C THR A 347 5.43 -25.95 -3.95
N SER A 348 4.15 -26.28 -4.15
CA SER A 348 3.27 -25.55 -5.05
C SER A 348 2.92 -24.19 -4.44
N LEU A 349 2.87 -23.16 -5.27
CA LEU A 349 2.20 -21.90 -4.94
C LEU A 349 0.69 -22.14 -5.10
N GLY A 350 0.13 -23.01 -4.22
CA GLY A 350 -1.26 -23.41 -4.32
C GLY A 350 -2.22 -22.22 -4.17
N GLU A 351 -3.38 -22.33 -4.82
CA GLU A 351 -4.51 -21.37 -4.74
C GLU A 351 -4.94 -21.05 -3.30
N SER A 352 -4.57 -21.86 -2.31
CA SER A 352 -4.94 -21.70 -0.90
C SER A 352 -4.02 -20.77 -0.09
N VAL A 353 -2.92 -20.27 -0.65
CA VAL A 353 -1.90 -19.51 0.07
C VAL A 353 -2.05 -18.00 -0.11
N VAL A 354 -2.85 -17.55 -1.06
CA VAL A 354 -3.34 -16.18 -1.09
C VAL A 354 -4.63 -16.16 -0.27
N PRO A 355 -4.66 -15.54 0.93
CA PRO A 355 -5.93 -15.40 1.65
C PRO A 355 -6.93 -14.73 0.72
N LYS A 356 -8.13 -15.32 0.56
CA LYS A 356 -9.26 -14.70 -0.18
C LYS A 356 -9.54 -13.25 0.25
N GLU A 357 -9.03 -12.87 1.40
CA GLU A 357 -9.17 -11.56 2.05
C GLU A 357 -8.12 -10.53 1.61
N ALA A 358 -7.06 -10.92 0.92
CA ALA A 358 -6.10 -10.00 0.31
C ALA A 358 -6.61 -9.40 -1.01
N MET A 359 -7.67 -9.99 -1.56
CA MET A 359 -8.47 -9.43 -2.63
C MET A 359 -9.74 -8.85 -1.98
N GLY A 360 -9.73 -7.55 -1.73
CA GLY A 360 -10.81 -6.69 -1.26
C GLY A 360 -12.09 -7.36 -0.76
N SER A 361 -12.35 -7.26 0.54
CA SER A 361 -13.61 -7.67 1.14
C SER A 361 -14.79 -6.90 0.54
N SER A 362 -15.51 -7.54 -0.34
CA SER A 362 -16.92 -7.28 -0.61
C SER A 362 -17.56 -8.53 -1.15
N ALA A 363 -18.21 -9.22 -0.28
CA ALA A 363 -19.46 -9.95 -0.46
C ALA A 363 -19.47 -11.23 0.37
N ASN A 364 -20.17 -11.18 1.49
CA ASN A 364 -20.82 -12.34 2.06
C ASN A 364 -22.08 -12.64 1.25
N SER A 365 -22.14 -13.84 0.72
CA SER A 365 -23.36 -14.65 0.80
C SER A 365 -22.97 -16.09 0.53
N ASN A 366 -22.99 -16.90 1.59
CA ASN A 366 -23.16 -18.35 1.48
C ASN A 366 -24.55 -18.60 0.94
N GLU A 367 -24.62 -19.20 -0.21
CA GLU A 367 -25.66 -20.17 -0.51
C GLU A 367 -25.11 -21.21 -1.48
N SER A 368 -25.11 -22.44 -1.01
CA SER A 368 -25.07 -23.62 -1.83
C SER A 368 -26.23 -23.57 -2.78
N VAL A 369 -26.00 -23.50 -4.07
CA VAL A 369 -26.97 -23.95 -5.08
C VAL A 369 -26.29 -24.25 -6.40
N ALA A 370 -26.55 -25.45 -6.87
CA ALA A 370 -26.97 -25.81 -8.21
C ALA A 370 -26.38 -25.04 -9.40
N THR A 371 -25.69 -25.78 -10.22
CA THR A 371 -25.55 -25.58 -11.66
C THR A 371 -26.68 -24.74 -12.26
N THR A 372 -26.41 -23.46 -12.46
CA THR A 372 -27.10 -22.69 -13.49
C THR A 372 -26.02 -22.09 -14.40
N ASN A 373 -26.22 -22.32 -15.70
CA ASN A 373 -25.46 -21.77 -16.80
C ASN A 373 -25.33 -20.27 -16.66
N ASP A 374 -24.18 -19.78 -16.16
CA ASP A 374 -23.87 -18.36 -16.20
C ASP A 374 -22.89 -18.12 -17.34
N SER A 375 -23.36 -17.37 -18.32
CA SER A 375 -22.68 -17.00 -19.55
C SER A 375 -21.47 -16.09 -19.29
N SER A 376 -20.40 -16.63 -18.72
CA SER A 376 -19.06 -16.15 -18.97
C SER A 376 -18.72 -16.65 -20.38
N LEU A 377 -18.65 -15.75 -21.35
CA LEU A 377 -18.22 -16.07 -22.69
C LEU A 377 -16.82 -16.71 -22.58
N GLY A 378 -16.72 -18.02 -22.82
CA GLY A 378 -15.43 -18.62 -23.13
C GLY A 378 -14.84 -17.89 -24.35
N VAL A 379 -13.53 -17.99 -24.56
CA VAL A 379 -12.85 -17.31 -25.69
C VAL A 379 -13.63 -17.50 -27.01
N ALA A 380 -14.31 -18.64 -27.19
CA ALA A 380 -15.14 -18.94 -28.35
C ALA A 380 -16.39 -18.05 -28.54
N GLY A 381 -16.92 -17.46 -27.48
CA GLY A 381 -18.12 -16.60 -27.53
C GLY A 381 -17.85 -15.11 -27.70
N ILE A 382 -16.58 -14.70 -27.78
CA ILE A 382 -16.21 -13.28 -27.91
C ILE A 382 -16.28 -12.87 -29.37
N ASP A 383 -17.01 -11.81 -29.68
CA ASP A 383 -16.97 -11.18 -31.00
C ASP A 383 -15.69 -10.36 -31.17
N ILE A 384 -14.75 -10.89 -31.93
CA ILE A 384 -13.41 -10.31 -32.09
C ILE A 384 -13.31 -9.28 -33.21
N LYS A 385 -14.30 -9.16 -34.11
CA LYS A 385 -14.22 -8.31 -35.30
C LYS A 385 -14.11 -6.82 -35.02
N ASN A 386 -14.56 -6.39 -33.86
CA ASN A 386 -14.58 -4.97 -33.46
C ASN A 386 -13.69 -4.63 -32.27
N ILE A 387 -12.84 -5.56 -31.81
CA ILE A 387 -11.99 -5.33 -30.64
C ILE A 387 -10.73 -4.55 -31.06
N LYS A 388 -10.63 -3.33 -30.59
CA LYS A 388 -9.46 -2.45 -30.73
C LYS A 388 -8.75 -2.24 -29.40
N LYS A 389 -9.50 -2.31 -28.28
CA LYS A 389 -8.97 -2.06 -26.94
C LYS A 389 -9.37 -3.15 -25.95
N ILE A 390 -8.36 -3.82 -25.40
CA ILE A 390 -8.50 -4.83 -24.34
C ILE A 390 -8.05 -4.24 -23.02
N VAL A 391 -8.89 -4.36 -22.00
CA VAL A 391 -8.61 -3.88 -20.65
C VAL A 391 -8.50 -5.08 -19.72
N VAL A 392 -7.33 -5.29 -19.12
CA VAL A 392 -7.16 -6.25 -18.04
C VAL A 392 -7.39 -5.54 -16.73
N ALA A 393 -8.43 -5.93 -16.00
CA ALA A 393 -8.82 -5.21 -14.79
C ALA A 393 -8.71 -6.10 -13.53
N CYS A 394 -8.30 -5.48 -12.43
CA CYS A 394 -8.37 -6.04 -11.08
C CYS A 394 -8.83 -4.95 -10.10
N ASP A 395 -9.04 -5.27 -8.83
CA ASP A 395 -9.56 -4.30 -7.85
C ASP A 395 -8.70 -3.04 -7.76
N ALA A 396 -7.38 -3.18 -7.65
CA ALA A 396 -6.45 -2.06 -7.50
C ALA A 396 -5.91 -1.50 -8.82
N GLY A 397 -6.04 -2.22 -9.93
CA GLY A 397 -5.48 -1.83 -11.24
C GLY A 397 -3.95 -1.89 -11.31
N MET A 398 -3.30 -2.47 -10.31
CA MET A 398 -1.84 -2.59 -10.19
C MET A 398 -1.49 -4.03 -9.77
N GLY A 399 -0.25 -4.46 -10.02
CA GLY A 399 0.20 -5.82 -9.69
C GLY A 399 -0.28 -6.86 -10.72
N SER A 400 -1.21 -7.74 -10.34
CA SER A 400 -1.64 -8.87 -11.19
C SER A 400 -2.19 -8.47 -12.56
N SER A 401 -3.05 -7.45 -12.63
CA SER A 401 -3.56 -6.95 -13.92
C SER A 401 -2.47 -6.29 -14.76
N ALA A 402 -1.50 -5.61 -14.16
CA ALA A 402 -0.39 -4.99 -14.88
C ALA A 402 0.54 -6.04 -15.51
N MET A 403 0.89 -7.09 -14.76
CA MET A 403 1.71 -8.21 -15.27
C MET A 403 0.96 -8.98 -16.37
N SER A 404 -0.32 -9.22 -16.17
CA SER A 404 -1.21 -9.89 -17.11
C SER A 404 -1.35 -9.10 -18.42
N ALA A 405 -1.62 -7.80 -18.31
CA ALA A 405 -1.68 -6.91 -19.47
C ALA A 405 -0.34 -6.86 -20.22
N ALA A 406 0.78 -6.83 -19.51
CA ALA A 406 2.12 -6.85 -20.12
C ALA A 406 2.36 -8.17 -20.89
N ALA A 407 1.96 -9.32 -20.32
CA ALA A 407 2.07 -10.62 -20.97
C ALA A 407 1.21 -10.68 -22.24
N LEU A 408 -0.07 -10.27 -22.17
CA LEU A 408 -0.96 -10.23 -23.32
C LEU A 408 -0.46 -9.21 -24.39
N LYS A 409 -0.02 -8.03 -23.98
CA LYS A 409 0.55 -7.01 -24.88
C LYS A 409 1.75 -7.52 -25.66
N LYS A 410 2.63 -8.31 -25.00
CA LYS A 410 3.77 -8.95 -25.65
C LYS A 410 3.33 -9.94 -26.73
N LYS A 411 2.28 -10.74 -26.47
CA LYS A 411 1.73 -11.72 -27.41
C LYS A 411 1.02 -11.03 -28.59
N VAL A 412 0.22 -10.01 -28.32
CA VAL A 412 -0.47 -9.19 -29.34
C VAL A 412 0.53 -8.50 -30.26
N LYS A 413 1.62 -7.91 -29.69
CA LYS A 413 2.68 -7.28 -30.46
C LYS A 413 3.49 -8.30 -31.30
N ALA A 414 3.78 -9.47 -30.76
CA ALA A 414 4.46 -10.54 -31.49
C ALA A 414 3.61 -11.10 -32.66
N ALA A 415 2.30 -10.95 -32.57
CA ALA A 415 1.35 -11.32 -33.61
C ALA A 415 1.08 -10.20 -34.64
N ASN A 416 1.70 -9.02 -34.49
CA ASN A 416 1.47 -7.80 -35.29
C ASN A 416 0.00 -7.36 -35.36
N LEU A 417 -0.77 -7.57 -34.27
CA LEU A 417 -2.17 -7.20 -34.20
C LEU A 417 -2.32 -5.72 -33.77
N PRO A 418 -3.17 -4.92 -34.40
CA PRO A 418 -3.39 -3.51 -34.07
C PRO A 418 -4.35 -3.34 -32.88
N ILE A 419 -4.08 -4.03 -31.77
CA ILE A 419 -4.93 -4.05 -30.58
C ILE A 419 -4.19 -3.38 -29.41
N GLU A 420 -4.82 -2.39 -28.81
CA GLU A 420 -4.32 -1.77 -27.58
C GLU A 420 -4.63 -2.64 -26.36
N VAL A 421 -3.65 -2.88 -25.50
CA VAL A 421 -3.83 -3.61 -24.23
C VAL A 421 -3.40 -2.72 -23.08
N ILE A 422 -4.31 -2.47 -22.15
CA ILE A 422 -4.06 -1.67 -20.95
C ILE A 422 -4.48 -2.43 -19.68
N ASN A 423 -4.03 -1.97 -18.52
CA ASN A 423 -4.50 -2.43 -17.21
C ASN A 423 -5.12 -1.28 -16.43
N THR A 424 -6.10 -1.60 -15.58
CA THR A 424 -6.75 -0.60 -14.73
C THR A 424 -7.45 -1.26 -13.52
N ALA A 425 -7.90 -0.43 -12.57
CA ALA A 425 -8.84 -0.86 -11.55
C ALA A 425 -10.25 -1.03 -12.17
N ILE A 426 -11.04 -1.98 -11.64
CA ILE A 426 -12.43 -2.19 -12.08
C ILE A 426 -13.26 -0.90 -12.00
N SER A 427 -13.03 -0.10 -10.95
CA SER A 427 -13.70 1.20 -10.75
C SER A 427 -13.29 2.29 -11.76
N LYS A 428 -12.28 2.05 -12.59
CA LYS A 428 -11.70 3.01 -13.55
C LYS A 428 -11.63 2.44 -14.97
N ILE A 429 -12.42 1.42 -15.29
CA ILE A 429 -12.50 0.87 -16.64
C ILE A 429 -13.00 1.97 -17.59
N PRO A 430 -12.23 2.30 -18.64
CA PRO A 430 -12.64 3.36 -19.57
C PRO A 430 -13.83 2.92 -20.44
N ASP A 431 -14.67 3.87 -20.83
CA ASP A 431 -15.88 3.63 -21.63
C ASP A 431 -15.59 3.13 -23.05
N ASP A 432 -14.38 3.35 -23.56
CA ASP A 432 -13.90 2.89 -24.86
C ASP A 432 -13.28 1.48 -24.83
N ALA A 433 -13.40 0.76 -23.72
CA ALA A 433 -12.99 -0.64 -23.64
C ALA A 433 -13.92 -1.51 -24.51
N ASP A 434 -13.37 -2.41 -25.33
CA ASP A 434 -14.13 -3.36 -26.13
C ASP A 434 -14.24 -4.73 -25.47
N LEU A 435 -13.14 -5.20 -24.87
CA LEU A 435 -13.07 -6.44 -24.13
C LEU A 435 -12.44 -6.20 -22.76
N ILE A 436 -13.11 -6.66 -21.72
CA ILE A 436 -12.64 -6.58 -20.34
C ILE A 436 -12.25 -7.98 -19.87
N ILE A 437 -11.00 -8.16 -19.45
CA ILE A 437 -10.46 -9.42 -18.92
C ILE A 437 -10.27 -9.28 -17.43
N THR A 438 -10.90 -10.16 -16.67
CA THR A 438 -10.79 -10.19 -15.21
C THR A 438 -10.63 -11.62 -14.69
N HIS A 439 -10.13 -11.76 -13.48
CA HIS A 439 -10.21 -13.04 -12.78
C HIS A 439 -11.67 -13.46 -12.59
N VAL A 440 -11.93 -14.75 -12.61
CA VAL A 440 -13.30 -15.32 -12.50
C VAL A 440 -14.07 -14.74 -11.30
N GLU A 441 -13.41 -14.51 -10.17
CA GLU A 441 -14.02 -13.93 -8.96
C GLU A 441 -14.41 -12.45 -9.12
N LEU A 442 -13.79 -11.72 -10.03
CA LEU A 442 -14.00 -10.29 -10.26
C LEU A 442 -14.90 -10.00 -11.47
N THR A 443 -15.19 -11.01 -12.27
CA THR A 443 -15.99 -10.84 -13.50
C THR A 443 -17.39 -10.33 -13.20
N GLY A 444 -18.01 -10.79 -12.10
CA GLY A 444 -19.31 -10.29 -11.65
C GLY A 444 -19.30 -8.79 -11.34
N THR A 445 -18.26 -8.32 -10.63
CA THR A 445 -18.08 -6.90 -10.31
C THR A 445 -17.80 -6.06 -11.55
N ALA A 446 -16.98 -6.57 -12.48
CA ALA A 446 -16.69 -5.88 -13.74
C ALA A 446 -17.91 -5.80 -14.66
N LYS A 447 -18.74 -6.85 -14.71
CA LYS A 447 -20.03 -6.84 -15.44
C LYS A 447 -21.00 -5.82 -14.84
N ALA A 448 -21.05 -5.69 -13.51
CA ALA A 448 -21.88 -4.69 -12.86
C ALA A 448 -21.41 -3.25 -13.16
N ALA A 449 -20.09 -3.04 -13.29
CA ALA A 449 -19.49 -1.74 -13.61
C ALA A 449 -19.66 -1.37 -15.10
N GLN A 450 -19.55 -2.35 -15.99
CA GLN A 450 -19.63 -2.17 -17.46
C GLN A 450 -20.49 -3.26 -18.11
N PRO A 451 -21.83 -3.23 -17.93
CA PRO A 451 -22.72 -4.32 -18.33
C PRO A 451 -22.84 -4.53 -19.85
N ASN A 452 -22.55 -3.50 -20.63
CA ASN A 452 -22.71 -3.51 -22.10
C ASN A 452 -21.40 -3.91 -22.82
N LYS A 453 -20.36 -4.29 -22.11
CA LYS A 453 -19.07 -4.67 -22.69
C LYS A 453 -18.89 -6.19 -22.71
N GLN A 454 -17.98 -6.67 -23.56
CA GLN A 454 -17.62 -8.07 -23.57
C GLN A 454 -16.69 -8.39 -22.37
N HIS A 455 -16.93 -9.52 -21.71
CA HIS A 455 -16.16 -9.93 -20.55
C HIS A 455 -15.58 -11.32 -20.74
N LEU A 456 -14.26 -11.45 -20.53
CA LEU A 456 -13.56 -12.71 -20.49
C LEU A 456 -13.09 -12.98 -19.05
N SER A 457 -13.49 -14.12 -18.52
CA SER A 457 -13.02 -14.61 -17.23
C SER A 457 -11.78 -15.47 -17.41
N ILE A 458 -10.76 -15.21 -16.62
CA ILE A 458 -9.54 -16.03 -16.56
C ILE A 458 -9.37 -16.56 -15.14
N SER A 459 -8.82 -17.75 -15.01
CA SER A 459 -8.54 -18.37 -13.72
C SER A 459 -7.19 -17.97 -13.13
N ASN A 460 -6.27 -17.48 -13.98
CA ASN A 460 -4.93 -17.08 -13.53
C ASN A 460 -4.38 -15.96 -14.41
N TYR A 461 -3.96 -14.85 -13.81
CA TYR A 461 -3.42 -13.70 -14.53
C TYR A 461 -2.07 -13.94 -15.22
N LEU A 462 -1.26 -14.89 -14.74
CA LEU A 462 0.09 -15.13 -15.25
C LEU A 462 0.17 -16.25 -16.28
N LYS A 463 -0.68 -17.26 -16.14
CA LYS A 463 -0.72 -18.45 -17.02
C LYS A 463 -2.14 -18.68 -17.51
N ALA A 464 -2.68 -17.73 -18.25
CA ALA A 464 -4.01 -17.84 -18.84
C ALA A 464 -3.89 -18.43 -20.24
N PRO A 465 -4.25 -19.71 -20.46
CA PRO A 465 -4.28 -20.33 -21.80
C PRO A 465 -5.25 -19.58 -22.73
N GLU A 466 -6.21 -18.85 -22.16
CA GLU A 466 -7.15 -17.99 -22.85
C GLU A 466 -6.45 -16.88 -23.66
N TYR A 467 -5.25 -16.44 -23.23
CA TYR A 467 -4.49 -15.43 -23.99
C TYR A 467 -3.95 -15.97 -25.29
N ASP A 468 -3.45 -17.21 -25.30
CA ASP A 468 -2.98 -17.86 -26.52
C ASP A 468 -4.13 -18.13 -27.47
N GLN A 469 -5.25 -18.67 -26.95
CA GLN A 469 -6.47 -18.91 -27.72
C GLN A 469 -7.05 -17.60 -28.30
N LEU A 470 -7.03 -16.52 -27.53
CA LEU A 470 -7.53 -15.21 -27.98
C LEU A 470 -6.65 -14.64 -29.10
N VAL A 471 -5.32 -14.68 -28.94
CA VAL A 471 -4.37 -14.19 -29.95
C VAL A 471 -4.42 -15.04 -31.21
N GLU A 472 -4.59 -16.37 -31.09
CA GLU A 472 -4.72 -17.26 -32.22
C GLU A 472 -6.02 -17.02 -33.03
N ARG A 473 -7.12 -16.77 -32.32
CA ARG A 473 -8.36 -16.34 -32.98
C ARG A 473 -8.22 -15.03 -33.73
N PHE A 474 -7.60 -14.01 -33.11
CA PHE A 474 -7.33 -12.74 -33.79
C PHE A 474 -6.48 -12.90 -35.06
N LYS A 475 -5.51 -13.82 -35.08
CA LYS A 475 -4.71 -14.11 -36.26
C LYS A 475 -5.48 -14.77 -37.39
N ASN A 476 -6.49 -15.56 -37.02
CA ASN A 476 -7.27 -16.34 -37.99
C ASN A 476 -8.50 -15.60 -38.54
N GLU A 477 -9.02 -14.61 -37.81
CA GLU A 477 -10.29 -13.94 -38.11
C GLU A 477 -10.12 -12.43 -38.45
N LEU A 478 -8.96 -11.81 -38.21
CA LEU A 478 -8.57 -10.46 -38.65
C LEU A 478 -7.59 -10.51 -39.82
#